data_9cdc51385d8e37017c1374b8adb5fb96
#
_entry.id   9cdc51385d8e37017c1374b8adb5fb96
#
_cell.length_a   1.000
_cell.length_b   1.000
_cell.length_c   1.000
_cell.angle_alpha   90.00
_cell.angle_beta   90.00
_cell.angle_gamma   90.00
#
_symmetry.space_group_name_H-M   'P 1'
#
loop_
_entity.id
_entity.type
_entity.pdbx_description
1 polymer ?
#
loop_
_entity_poly.entity_id
_entity_poly.type
_entity_poly.pdbx_seq_one_letter_code
_entity_poly.pdbx_strand_id
1 'polypeptide(L)'
;MSFYENCRNDKPLSIIAGPCAFESKDHAVETAEEIREICIAVGQEFGKDINFIYKTSFDKANRSSADSFRSAGFDEAFYGMEAVRGRGIEVLTDVHDPWQCEQVQADI
;
A
#
# COMPACT_ATOMS: atom_id res chain seq x y z
N MET A 1 10.59 -15.84 -0.27
CA MET A 1 10.96 -15.03 0.91
C MET A 1 9.75 -14.22 1.34
N SER A 2 9.43 -14.18 2.63
CA SER A 2 8.27 -13.45 3.12
C SER A 2 8.48 -11.93 3.04
N PHE A 3 7.39 -11.18 3.11
CA PHE A 3 7.42 -9.72 3.17
C PHE A 3 8.35 -9.24 4.30
N TYR A 4 8.19 -9.82 5.49
CA TYR A 4 8.98 -9.44 6.64
C TYR A 4 10.49 -9.65 6.42
N GLU A 5 10.85 -10.80 5.85
CA GLU A 5 12.25 -11.09 5.56
C GLU A 5 12.84 -10.13 4.55
N ASN A 6 12.05 -9.69 3.58
CA ASN A 6 12.51 -8.73 2.57
C ASN A 6 12.75 -7.34 3.14
N CYS A 7 12.17 -7.02 4.30
CA CYS A 7 12.35 -5.72 4.95
C CYS A 7 13.53 -5.66 5.90
N ARG A 8 14.31 -6.72 6.02
CA ARG A 8 15.47 -6.75 6.92
C ARG A 8 16.60 -5.85 6.43
N ASN A 9 17.45 -5.42 7.37
CA ASN A 9 18.55 -4.52 7.06
C ASN A 9 19.62 -5.11 6.13
N ASP A 10 19.69 -6.44 6.03
CA ASP A 10 20.62 -7.14 5.15
C ASP A 10 20.06 -7.37 3.74
N LYS A 11 18.88 -6.82 3.46
CA LYS A 11 18.20 -6.91 2.17
C LYS A 11 18.18 -5.55 1.46
N PRO A 12 17.78 -5.51 0.18
CA PRO A 12 17.59 -4.23 -0.51
C PRO A 12 16.64 -3.29 0.26
N LEU A 13 16.81 -2.00 0.05
CA LEU A 13 15.98 -0.99 0.71
C LEU A 13 14.50 -1.21 0.41
N SER A 14 13.68 -1.23 1.43
CA SER A 14 12.22 -1.29 1.29
C SER A 14 11.62 0.10 1.43
N ILE A 15 10.78 0.48 0.48
CA ILE A 15 10.04 1.74 0.48
C ILE A 15 8.55 1.42 0.64
N ILE A 16 7.95 1.94 1.69
CA ILE A 16 6.50 1.87 1.91
C ILE A 16 5.93 3.23 1.55
N ALA A 17 5.11 3.28 0.51
CA ALA A 17 4.59 4.55 0.01
C ALA A 17 3.23 4.37 -0.64
N GLY A 18 2.44 5.43 -0.61
CA GLY A 18 1.12 5.46 -1.21
C GLY A 18 0.33 6.68 -0.74
N PRO A 19 -0.92 6.84 -1.21
CA PRO A 19 -1.77 7.94 -0.76
C PRO A 19 -2.19 7.76 0.69
N CYS A 20 -2.51 8.87 1.35
CA CYS A 20 -2.93 8.85 2.75
C CYS A 20 -4.16 7.97 2.96
N ALA A 21 -5.14 8.05 2.04
CA ALA A 21 -6.39 7.29 2.13
C ALA A 21 -6.75 6.74 0.76
N PHE A 22 -7.42 5.59 0.75
CA PHE A 22 -7.91 4.97 -0.48
C PHE A 22 -9.03 5.84 -1.06
N GLU A 23 -8.93 6.17 -2.35
CA GLU A 23 -9.90 7.00 -3.05
C GLU A 23 -10.72 6.19 -4.04
N SER A 24 -10.07 5.42 -4.92
CA SER A 24 -10.71 4.56 -5.90
C SER A 24 -9.75 3.50 -6.39
N LYS A 25 -10.28 2.47 -7.03
CA LYS A 25 -9.46 1.42 -7.64
C LYS A 25 -8.51 1.98 -8.68
N ASP A 26 -9.02 2.83 -9.58
CA ASP A 26 -8.21 3.39 -10.65
C ASP A 26 -7.10 4.28 -10.10
N HIS A 27 -7.42 5.12 -9.11
CA HIS A 27 -6.43 5.95 -8.44
C HIS A 27 -5.35 5.08 -7.77
N ALA A 28 -5.75 4.00 -7.10
CA ALA A 28 -4.81 3.11 -6.42
C ALA A 28 -3.85 2.45 -7.42
N VAL A 29 -4.37 1.90 -8.52
CA VAL A 29 -3.54 1.23 -9.53
C VAL A 29 -2.60 2.22 -10.20
N GLU A 30 -3.08 3.38 -10.62
CA GLU A 30 -2.26 4.39 -11.26
C GLU A 30 -1.15 4.89 -10.34
N THR A 31 -1.49 5.21 -9.07
CA THR A 31 -0.52 5.69 -8.09
C THR A 31 0.54 4.63 -7.80
N ALA A 32 0.11 3.38 -7.61
CA ALA A 32 1.04 2.28 -7.33
C ALA A 32 2.01 2.06 -8.49
N GLU A 33 1.52 2.08 -9.73
CA GLU A 33 2.36 1.89 -10.90
C GLU A 33 3.34 3.05 -11.10
N GLU A 34 2.91 4.28 -10.86
CA GLU A 34 3.80 5.46 -10.94
C GLU A 34 4.92 5.38 -9.89
N ILE A 35 4.59 5.02 -8.66
CA ILE A 35 5.61 4.88 -7.62
C ILE A 35 6.56 3.74 -7.96
N ARG A 36 6.05 2.62 -8.48
CA ARG A 36 6.90 1.51 -8.90
C ARG A 36 7.90 1.95 -9.96
N GLU A 37 7.46 2.71 -10.96
CA GLU A 37 8.34 3.23 -12.00
C GLU A 37 9.43 4.13 -11.44
N ILE A 38 9.08 4.98 -10.46
CA ILE A 38 10.06 5.84 -9.78
C ILE A 38 11.09 4.98 -9.03
N CYS A 39 10.63 3.96 -8.31
CA CYS A 39 11.53 3.06 -7.58
C CYS A 39 12.47 2.31 -8.52
N ILE A 40 11.98 1.86 -9.68
CA ILE A 40 12.81 1.19 -10.68
C ILE A 40 13.86 2.17 -11.22
N ALA A 41 13.46 3.38 -11.57
CA ALA A 41 14.37 4.38 -12.14
C ALA A 41 15.46 4.77 -11.14
N VAL A 42 15.09 5.00 -9.87
CA VAL A 42 16.06 5.34 -8.83
C VAL A 42 17.01 4.16 -8.57
N GLY A 43 16.46 2.95 -8.51
CA GLY A 43 17.28 1.75 -8.34
C GLY A 43 18.31 1.58 -9.45
N GLN A 44 17.92 1.80 -10.69
CA GLN A 44 18.81 1.73 -11.84
C GLN A 44 19.92 2.80 -11.77
N GLU A 45 19.55 4.03 -11.36
CA GLU A 45 20.51 5.11 -11.23
C GLU A 45 21.62 4.79 -10.22
N PHE A 46 21.27 4.15 -9.11
CA PHE A 46 22.23 3.84 -8.06
C PHE A 46 22.72 2.40 -8.08
N GLY A 47 22.33 1.62 -9.08
CA GLY A 47 22.77 0.23 -9.21
C GLY A 47 22.27 -0.67 -8.09
N LYS A 48 21.08 -0.42 -7.56
CA LYS A 48 20.50 -1.18 -6.46
C LYS A 48 19.03 -1.48 -6.71
N ASP A 49 18.57 -2.60 -6.19
CA ASP A 49 17.16 -2.92 -6.20
C ASP A 49 16.45 -2.20 -5.06
N ILE A 50 15.22 -1.78 -5.30
CA ILE A 50 14.36 -1.19 -4.28
C ILE A 50 13.11 -2.07 -4.17
N ASN A 51 12.80 -2.51 -2.95
CA ASN A 51 11.60 -3.28 -2.66
C ASN A 51 10.47 -2.31 -2.37
N PHE A 52 9.53 -2.18 -3.29
CA PHE A 52 8.40 -1.25 -3.13
C PHE A 52 7.19 -1.96 -2.56
N ILE A 53 6.58 -1.35 -1.54
CA ILE A 53 5.32 -1.79 -0.93
C ILE A 53 4.34 -0.62 -1.02
N TYR A 54 3.22 -0.84 -1.71
CA TYR A 54 2.14 0.16 -1.77
C TYR A 54 1.36 0.15 -0.46
N LYS A 55 1.20 1.32 0.14
CA LYS A 55 0.45 1.45 1.39
C LYS A 55 -0.63 2.51 1.25
N THR A 56 -1.85 2.16 1.62
CA THR A 56 -2.94 3.11 1.75
C THR A 56 -3.84 2.67 2.89
N SER A 57 -4.55 3.62 3.49
CA SER A 57 -5.50 3.32 4.56
C SER A 57 -6.90 3.19 3.99
N PHE A 58 -7.63 2.15 4.39
CA PHE A 58 -9.03 2.00 4.01
C PHE A 58 -9.95 2.88 4.87
N ASP A 59 -9.49 3.33 6.04
CA ASP A 59 -10.23 4.23 6.91
C ASP A 59 -9.24 5.11 7.69
N LYS A 60 -9.50 6.42 7.72
CA LYS A 60 -8.69 7.40 8.45
C LYS A 60 -9.37 7.83 9.75
N ALA A 61 -9.51 6.90 10.69
CA ALA A 61 -10.14 7.17 11.98
C ALA A 61 -9.41 8.22 12.80
N ASN A 62 -8.11 8.44 12.53
CA ASN A 62 -7.28 9.37 13.27
C ASN A 62 -7.18 10.77 12.65
N ARG A 63 -8.01 11.09 11.67
CA ARG A 63 -8.02 12.45 11.10
C ARG A 63 -8.58 13.45 12.10
N SER A 64 -7.97 14.63 12.14
CA SER A 64 -8.32 15.67 13.11
C SER A 64 -9.58 16.45 12.77
N SER A 65 -10.07 16.37 11.54
CA SER A 65 -11.25 17.09 11.08
C SER A 65 -12.34 16.11 10.63
N ALA A 66 -13.58 16.33 11.10
CA ALA A 66 -14.72 15.51 10.68
C ALA A 66 -15.04 15.68 9.19
N ASP A 67 -14.65 16.80 8.60
CA ASP A 67 -14.88 17.10 7.17
C ASP A 67 -13.79 16.53 6.26
N SER A 68 -12.72 15.96 6.83
CA SER A 68 -11.65 15.35 6.03
C SER A 68 -12.14 14.07 5.37
N PHE A 69 -11.70 13.86 4.13
CA PHE A 69 -11.95 12.60 3.43
C PHE A 69 -11.27 11.46 4.17
N ARG A 70 -12.03 10.45 4.54
CA ARG A 70 -11.52 9.29 5.29
C ARG A 70 -11.14 8.12 4.40
N SER A 71 -12.04 7.74 3.50
CA SER A 71 -11.82 6.69 2.52
C SER A 71 -13.10 6.48 1.71
N ALA A 72 -13.00 5.79 0.57
CA ALA A 72 -14.14 5.45 -0.26
C ALA A 72 -15.03 4.36 0.35
N GLY A 73 -14.52 3.61 1.35
CA GLY A 73 -15.23 2.53 1.99
C GLY A 73 -14.40 1.27 2.07
N PHE A 74 -14.76 0.41 3.01
CA PHE A 74 -13.98 -0.78 3.36
C PHE A 74 -13.89 -1.78 2.20
N ASP A 75 -15.06 -2.15 1.63
CA ASP A 75 -15.10 -3.15 0.54
C ASP A 75 -14.43 -2.63 -0.73
N GLU A 76 -14.66 -1.37 -1.08
CA GLU A 76 -14.03 -0.77 -2.25
C GLU A 76 -12.53 -0.67 -2.09
N ALA A 77 -12.05 -0.34 -0.87
CA ALA A 77 -10.63 -0.27 -0.60
C ALA A 77 -9.97 -1.64 -0.76
N PHE A 78 -10.57 -2.69 -0.25
CA PHE A 78 -10.04 -4.04 -0.39
C PHE A 78 -10.01 -4.49 -1.84
N TYR A 79 -11.07 -4.21 -2.58
CA TYR A 79 -11.14 -4.52 -4.01
C TYR A 79 -10.04 -3.79 -4.78
N GLY A 80 -9.83 -2.51 -4.46
CA GLY A 80 -8.76 -1.72 -5.08
C GLY A 80 -7.37 -2.22 -4.74
N MET A 81 -7.13 -2.60 -3.49
CA MET A 81 -5.84 -3.15 -3.08
C MET A 81 -5.57 -4.50 -3.73
N GLU A 82 -6.60 -5.32 -3.91
CA GLU A 82 -6.47 -6.57 -4.65
C GLU A 82 -6.07 -6.31 -6.11
N ALA A 83 -6.61 -5.26 -6.72
CA ALA A 83 -6.22 -4.88 -8.07
C ALA A 83 -4.75 -4.46 -8.14
N VAL A 84 -4.24 -3.76 -7.13
CA VAL A 84 -2.82 -3.42 -7.05
C VAL A 84 -1.96 -4.68 -6.92
N ARG A 85 -2.38 -5.63 -6.07
CA ARG A 85 -1.67 -6.92 -5.95
C ARG A 85 -1.64 -7.67 -7.27
N GLY A 86 -2.71 -7.59 -8.04
CA GLY A 86 -2.77 -8.21 -9.37
C GLY A 86 -1.74 -7.66 -10.35
N ARG A 87 -1.15 -6.51 -10.05
CA ARG A 87 -0.04 -5.92 -10.84
C ARG A 87 1.34 -6.35 -10.34
N GLY A 88 1.40 -7.29 -9.39
CA GLY A 88 2.65 -7.77 -8.84
C GLY A 88 3.28 -6.84 -7.81
N ILE A 89 2.48 -5.97 -7.19
CA ILE A 89 2.94 -5.02 -6.17
C ILE A 89 2.44 -5.48 -4.80
N GLU A 90 3.36 -5.56 -3.83
CA GLU A 90 2.98 -5.85 -2.45
C GLU A 90 2.15 -4.71 -1.88
N VAL A 91 1.14 -5.03 -1.07
CA VAL A 91 0.26 -4.04 -0.47
C VAL A 91 0.29 -4.14 1.06
N LEU A 92 0.01 -3.00 1.70
CA LEU A 92 -0.02 -2.85 3.14
C LEU A 92 -1.13 -1.88 3.51
N THR A 93 -1.79 -2.13 4.62
CA THR A 93 -2.79 -1.22 5.17
C THR A 93 -2.70 -1.19 6.69
N ASP A 94 -3.34 -0.20 7.31
CA ASP A 94 -3.48 -0.11 8.75
C ASP A 94 -4.90 -0.47 9.17
N VAL A 95 -5.05 -0.98 10.39
CA VAL A 95 -6.34 -1.36 10.96
C VAL A 95 -6.59 -0.53 12.23
N HIS A 96 -7.85 -0.34 12.57
CA HIS A 96 -8.25 0.49 13.70
C HIS A 96 -9.10 -0.27 14.73
N ASP A 97 -9.65 -1.41 14.35
CA ASP A 97 -10.45 -2.27 15.22
C ASP A 97 -10.00 -3.74 15.10
N PRO A 98 -10.10 -4.53 16.19
CA PRO A 98 -9.64 -5.92 16.15
C PRO A 98 -10.31 -6.77 15.06
N TRP A 99 -11.60 -6.58 14.77
CA TRP A 99 -12.28 -7.36 13.74
C TRP A 99 -11.71 -7.12 12.35
N GLN A 100 -11.10 -5.94 12.11
CA GLN A 100 -10.47 -5.61 10.84
C GLN A 100 -9.22 -6.44 10.57
N CYS A 101 -8.54 -6.88 11.62
CA CYS A 101 -7.35 -7.72 11.47
C CYS A 101 -7.68 -9.03 10.75
N GLU A 102 -8.78 -9.67 11.13
CA GLU A 102 -9.20 -10.92 10.49
C GLU A 102 -9.56 -10.69 9.02
N GLN A 103 -10.26 -9.60 8.74
CA GLN A 103 -10.66 -9.27 7.38
C GLN A 103 -9.45 -8.98 6.48
N VAL A 104 -8.51 -8.20 6.98
CA VAL A 104 -7.28 -7.89 6.24
C VAL A 104 -6.48 -9.16 5.97
N GLN A 105 -6.34 -10.02 6.95
CA GLN A 105 -5.60 -11.26 6.79
C GLN A 105 -6.21 -12.16 5.71
N ALA A 106 -7.54 -12.16 5.60
CA ALA A 106 -8.22 -12.98 4.61
C ALA A 106 -8.13 -12.41 3.19
N ASP A 107 -8.16 -11.08 3.05
CA ASP A 107 -8.35 -10.40 1.76
C ASP A 107 -7.08 -9.73 1.23
N ILE A 108 -6.11 -9.46 2.08
CA ILE A 108 -4.84 -8.81 1.74
C ILE A 108 -3.67 -9.60 2.31
#